data_814158309f77f8c9e4192579188b2b7d
#
_entry.id   814158309f77f8c9e4192579188b2b7d
#
_cell.length_a   1.000
_cell.length_b   1.000
_cell.length_c   1.000
_cell.angle_alpha   90.00
_cell.angle_beta   90.00
_cell.angle_gamma   90.00
#
_symmetry.space_group_name_H-M   'P 1'
#
loop_
_entity.id
_entity.type
_entity.pdbx_description
1 polymer ?
#
loop_
_entity_poly.entity_id
_entity_poly.type
_entity_poly.pdbx_seq_one_letter_code
_entity_poly.pdbx_strand_id
1 'polypeptide(L)'
;MGGGAPEQNKNAEKYGFFSKYLPDETREIFSAIEQADPLDLLWHQIQIAYAAIVRAQRIAYVKDQDDKTIEKIEEKVGNVIGEKWEVQQAWDKQNEFLKAQARAQSELRALIKQYDEMLHKNWDLSTEEQKVRIESIRAKVNTEKEEPINITFVKASERK
;
A
#
# COMPACT_ATOMS: atom_id res chain seq x y z
N MET A 1 -4.33 -43.67 -34.92
CA MET A 1 -4.69 -43.79 -33.49
C MET A 1 -4.89 -42.40 -32.97
N GLY A 2 -6.13 -41.95 -32.79
CA GLY A 2 -6.50 -40.65 -32.32
C GLY A 2 -6.33 -40.56 -30.82
N GLY A 3 -5.41 -39.73 -30.34
CA GLY A 3 -5.38 -39.33 -28.96
C GLY A 3 -6.52 -38.37 -28.69
N GLY A 4 -7.60 -38.87 -28.08
CA GLY A 4 -8.69 -38.05 -27.60
C GLY A 4 -8.18 -37.04 -26.59
N ALA A 5 -8.68 -35.80 -26.67
CA ALA A 5 -8.42 -34.80 -25.65
C ALA A 5 -8.80 -35.38 -24.27
N PRO A 6 -8.01 -35.09 -23.22
CA PRO A 6 -8.34 -35.54 -21.88
C PRO A 6 -9.75 -35.07 -21.51
N GLU A 7 -10.58 -36.02 -21.11
CA GLU A 7 -11.94 -35.74 -20.63
C GLU A 7 -11.87 -34.79 -19.43
N GLN A 8 -12.62 -33.70 -19.57
CA GLN A 8 -12.93 -32.73 -18.51
C GLN A 8 -11.80 -31.81 -18.05
N ASN A 9 -11.36 -30.93 -18.90
CA ASN A 9 -10.75 -29.69 -18.43
C ASN A 9 -11.84 -28.72 -17.96
N LYS A 10 -12.27 -28.86 -16.71
CA LYS A 10 -13.29 -28.01 -16.06
C LYS A 10 -12.82 -26.55 -15.86
N ASN A 11 -11.56 -26.25 -16.16
CA ASN A 11 -11.03 -24.88 -16.04
C ASN A 11 -11.67 -23.92 -17.02
N ALA A 12 -12.10 -24.38 -18.20
CA ALA A 12 -12.82 -23.53 -19.17
C ALA A 12 -14.24 -23.18 -18.73
N GLU A 13 -14.90 -24.08 -17.97
CA GLU A 13 -16.22 -23.83 -17.38
C GLU A 13 -16.13 -22.83 -16.21
N LYS A 14 -15.04 -22.86 -15.45
CA LYS A 14 -14.90 -22.12 -14.20
C LYS A 14 -14.49 -20.66 -14.40
N TYR A 15 -13.69 -20.34 -15.43
CA TYR A 15 -13.15 -19.01 -15.67
C TYR A 15 -13.63 -18.37 -16.98
N GLY A 16 -14.53 -19.00 -17.71
CA GLY A 16 -15.13 -18.48 -18.92
C GLY A 16 -14.12 -18.14 -20.04
N PHE A 17 -14.43 -17.09 -20.80
CA PHE A 17 -13.66 -16.65 -21.95
C PHE A 17 -12.17 -16.35 -21.65
N PHE A 18 -11.88 -15.84 -20.47
CA PHE A 18 -10.52 -15.43 -20.10
C PHE A 18 -9.59 -16.58 -19.74
N SER A 19 -10.10 -17.77 -19.44
CA SER A 19 -9.30 -18.91 -18.99
C SER A 19 -8.21 -19.34 -19.99
N LYS A 20 -8.43 -19.10 -21.28
CA LYS A 20 -7.47 -19.45 -22.35
C LYS A 20 -6.26 -18.54 -22.39
N TYR A 21 -6.37 -17.35 -21.82
CA TYR A 21 -5.35 -16.29 -21.91
C TYR A 21 -4.61 -16.07 -20.60
N LEU A 22 -5.02 -16.73 -19.53
CA LEU A 22 -4.38 -16.58 -18.23
C LEU A 22 -3.25 -17.60 -18.07
N PRO A 23 -2.05 -17.17 -17.63
CA PRO A 23 -0.98 -18.06 -17.18
C PRO A 23 -1.47 -19.01 -16.08
N ASP A 24 -0.85 -20.18 -15.97
CA ASP A 24 -1.23 -21.19 -14.97
C ASP A 24 -1.17 -20.66 -13.54
N GLU A 25 -0.11 -19.91 -13.20
CA GLU A 25 0.06 -19.22 -11.92
C GLU A 25 -1.14 -18.29 -11.61
N THR A 26 -1.60 -17.53 -12.61
CA THR A 26 -2.75 -16.63 -12.42
C THR A 26 -4.04 -17.40 -12.17
N ARG A 27 -4.21 -18.57 -12.80
CA ARG A 27 -5.38 -19.44 -12.55
C ARG A 27 -5.38 -20.02 -11.15
N GLU A 28 -4.22 -20.40 -10.63
CA GLU A 28 -4.06 -20.86 -9.24
C GLU A 28 -4.43 -19.75 -8.24
N ILE A 29 -3.97 -18.52 -8.49
CA ILE A 29 -4.33 -17.36 -7.68
C ILE A 29 -5.84 -17.11 -7.69
N PHE A 30 -6.49 -17.14 -8.86
CA PHE A 30 -7.94 -16.98 -8.93
C PHE A 30 -8.69 -18.08 -8.18
N SER A 31 -8.24 -19.34 -8.28
CA SER A 31 -8.86 -20.43 -7.52
C SER A 31 -8.77 -20.23 -6.01
N ALA A 32 -7.64 -19.71 -5.53
CA ALA A 32 -7.44 -19.38 -4.12
C ALA A 32 -8.36 -18.23 -3.67
N ILE A 33 -8.48 -17.18 -4.52
CA ILE A 33 -9.34 -16.02 -4.24
C ILE A 33 -10.82 -16.41 -4.16
N GLU A 34 -11.30 -17.30 -5.07
CA GLU A 34 -12.69 -17.76 -5.07
C GLU A 34 -13.09 -18.52 -3.80
N GLN A 35 -12.13 -19.16 -3.14
CA GLN A 35 -12.36 -19.91 -1.91
C GLN A 35 -12.19 -19.05 -0.65
N ALA A 36 -11.62 -17.87 -0.77
CA ALA A 36 -11.33 -17.00 0.37
C ALA A 36 -12.58 -16.19 0.79
N ASP A 37 -12.71 -15.98 2.09
CA ASP A 37 -13.74 -15.08 2.62
C ASP A 37 -13.46 -13.62 2.19
N PRO A 38 -14.46 -12.86 1.75
CA PRO A 38 -14.29 -11.47 1.33
C PRO A 38 -13.69 -10.56 2.40
N LEU A 39 -13.98 -10.79 3.69
CA LEU A 39 -13.38 -10.04 4.79
C LEU A 39 -11.88 -10.36 4.92
N ASP A 40 -11.49 -11.62 4.71
CA ASP A 40 -10.08 -12.01 4.76
C ASP A 40 -9.30 -11.44 3.58
N LEU A 41 -9.89 -11.40 2.38
CA LEU A 41 -9.29 -10.72 1.23
C LEU A 41 -9.07 -9.24 1.50
N LEU A 42 -10.05 -8.56 2.07
CA LEU A 42 -9.96 -7.14 2.41
C LEU A 42 -8.93 -6.90 3.52
N TRP A 43 -8.84 -7.80 4.50
CA TRP A 43 -7.81 -7.76 5.53
C TRP A 43 -6.40 -7.87 4.96
N HIS A 44 -6.17 -8.77 4.00
CA HIS A 44 -4.89 -8.89 3.31
C HIS A 44 -4.53 -7.60 2.54
N GLN A 45 -5.51 -6.96 1.89
CA GLN A 45 -5.28 -5.66 1.23
C GLN A 45 -4.86 -4.58 2.23
N ILE A 46 -5.47 -4.52 3.40
CA ILE A 46 -5.08 -3.61 4.50
C ILE A 46 -3.62 -3.86 4.90
N GLN A 47 -3.25 -5.12 5.10
CA GLN A 47 -1.87 -5.49 5.48
C GLN A 47 -0.85 -5.09 4.41
N ILE A 48 -1.14 -5.37 3.13
CA ILE A 48 -0.29 -5.01 2.00
C ILE A 48 -0.14 -3.48 1.90
N ALA A 49 -1.24 -2.75 1.99
CA ALA A 49 -1.22 -1.28 1.93
C ALA A 49 -0.40 -0.68 3.09
N TYR A 50 -0.58 -1.19 4.30
CA TYR A 50 0.20 -0.75 5.46
C TYR A 50 1.69 -1.06 5.31
N ALA A 51 2.03 -2.27 4.88
CA ALA A 51 3.42 -2.67 4.63
C ALA A 51 4.08 -1.81 3.55
N ALA A 52 3.35 -1.46 2.49
CA ALA A 52 3.83 -0.58 1.43
C ALA A 52 4.14 0.83 1.95
N ILE A 53 3.29 1.40 2.82
CA ILE A 53 3.51 2.70 3.46
C ILE A 53 4.79 2.67 4.31
N VAL A 54 4.95 1.66 5.16
CA VAL A 54 6.15 1.52 6.02
C VAL A 54 7.41 1.35 5.18
N ARG A 55 7.35 0.55 4.11
CA ARG A 55 8.47 0.36 3.20
C ARG A 55 8.83 1.65 2.46
N ALA A 56 7.82 2.40 1.99
CA ALA A 56 8.03 3.68 1.31
C ALA A 56 8.74 4.70 2.22
N GLN A 57 8.42 4.75 3.50
CA GLN A 57 9.10 5.60 4.47
C GLN A 57 10.60 5.29 4.58
N ARG A 58 10.99 4.01 4.48
CA ARG A 58 12.41 3.62 4.52
C ARG A 58 13.15 3.97 3.24
N ILE A 59 12.50 3.84 2.09
CA ILE A 59 13.10 4.09 0.77
C ILE A 59 13.23 5.60 0.51
N ALA A 60 12.21 6.36 0.85
CA ALA A 60 12.11 7.79 0.59
C ALA A 60 12.62 8.67 1.76
N TYR A 61 13.39 8.08 2.68
CA TYR A 61 13.94 8.83 3.81
C TYR A 61 14.92 9.88 3.32
N VAL A 62 14.63 11.14 3.64
CA VAL A 62 15.51 12.29 3.42
C VAL A 62 16.28 12.55 4.69
N LYS A 63 17.61 12.47 4.62
CA LYS A 63 18.48 12.53 5.80
C LYS A 63 18.56 13.94 6.38
N ASP A 64 18.79 14.93 5.52
CA ASP A 64 18.94 16.34 5.87
C ASP A 64 18.64 17.24 4.65
N GLN A 65 18.79 18.55 4.83
CA GLN A 65 18.55 19.54 3.78
C GLN A 65 19.53 19.45 2.61
N ASP A 66 20.67 18.81 2.81
CA ASP A 66 21.73 18.66 1.79
C ASP A 66 21.63 17.34 1.00
N ASP A 67 20.63 16.49 1.33
CA ASP A 67 20.35 15.22 0.65
C ASP A 67 19.79 15.46 -0.75
N LYS A 68 20.70 15.67 -1.71
CA LYS A 68 20.39 15.92 -3.13
C LYS A 68 20.62 14.68 -3.95
N THR A 69 19.73 14.42 -4.90
CA THR A 69 19.96 13.44 -5.96
C THR A 69 20.35 14.19 -7.23
N ILE A 70 21.47 13.79 -7.82
CA ILE A 70 21.99 14.38 -9.06
C ILE A 70 22.12 13.26 -10.07
N GLU A 71 21.33 13.30 -11.14
CA GLU A 71 21.33 12.31 -12.20
C GLU A 71 21.67 12.94 -13.53
N LYS A 72 22.57 12.28 -14.31
CA LYS A 72 22.88 12.69 -15.66
C LYS A 72 21.79 12.16 -16.59
N ILE A 73 20.98 13.04 -17.15
CA ILE A 73 19.82 12.66 -17.97
C ILE A 73 20.11 12.68 -19.48
N GLU A 74 21.12 13.41 -19.91
CA GLU A 74 21.49 13.47 -21.33
C GLU A 74 22.99 13.70 -21.50
N GLU A 75 23.59 12.99 -22.45
CA GLU A 75 24.95 13.19 -22.90
C GLU A 75 24.94 13.36 -24.42
N LYS A 76 25.40 14.51 -24.91
CA LYS A 76 25.55 14.77 -26.35
C LYS A 76 27.01 14.61 -26.72
N VAL A 77 27.27 13.67 -27.62
CA VAL A 77 28.61 13.43 -28.19
C VAL A 77 28.53 13.74 -29.69
N GLY A 78 29.28 14.75 -30.15
CA GLY A 78 29.30 15.19 -31.52
C GLY A 78 29.94 16.58 -31.67
N ASN A 79 29.52 17.34 -32.68
CA ASN A 79 30.01 18.71 -32.90
C ASN A 79 29.70 19.70 -31.78
N VAL A 80 28.74 19.34 -30.91
CA VAL A 80 28.42 20.04 -29.66
C VAL A 80 28.45 19.02 -28.54
N ILE A 81 29.41 19.17 -27.64
CA ILE A 81 29.51 18.36 -26.44
C ILE A 81 28.70 19.07 -25.35
N GLY A 82 27.75 18.36 -24.74
CA GLY A 82 26.92 18.91 -23.67
C GLY A 82 26.41 17.79 -22.75
N GLU A 83 26.30 18.12 -21.48
CA GLU A 83 25.71 17.25 -20.47
C GLU A 83 24.55 17.96 -19.83
N LYS A 84 23.46 17.22 -19.61
CA LYS A 84 22.30 17.72 -18.86
C LYS A 84 22.14 16.91 -17.59
N TRP A 85 22.05 17.60 -16.48
CA TRP A 85 21.91 17.03 -15.17
C TRP A 85 20.56 17.41 -14.59
N GLU A 86 19.89 16.48 -13.96
CA GLU A 86 18.73 16.72 -13.14
C GLU A 86 19.15 16.73 -11.68
N VAL A 87 18.72 17.76 -10.96
CA VAL A 87 19.00 17.91 -9.53
C VAL A 87 17.68 17.94 -8.78
N GLN A 88 17.45 16.92 -7.98
CA GLN A 88 16.31 16.87 -7.09
C GLN A 88 16.76 17.27 -5.69
N GLN A 89 16.22 18.38 -5.19
CA GLN A 89 16.54 18.90 -3.87
C GLN A 89 15.86 18.07 -2.77
N ALA A 90 16.43 18.07 -1.56
CA ALA A 90 15.89 17.37 -0.40
C ALA A 90 14.42 17.72 -0.12
N TRP A 91 14.07 19.00 -0.20
CA TRP A 91 12.71 19.48 0.06
C TRP A 91 11.72 19.06 -1.05
N ASP A 92 12.14 18.93 -2.31
CA ASP A 92 11.31 18.40 -3.40
C ASP A 92 10.97 16.92 -3.14
N LYS A 93 12.01 16.11 -2.85
CA LYS A 93 11.85 14.70 -2.48
C LYS A 93 10.88 14.53 -1.31
N GLN A 94 11.07 15.34 -0.28
CA GLN A 94 10.22 15.29 0.91
C GLN A 94 8.77 15.67 0.62
N ASN A 95 8.55 16.73 -0.19
CA ASN A 95 7.21 17.15 -0.58
C ASN A 95 6.48 16.09 -1.41
N GLU A 96 7.16 15.48 -2.39
CA GLU A 96 6.58 14.42 -3.21
C GLU A 96 6.25 13.18 -2.36
N PHE A 97 7.15 12.81 -1.48
CA PHE A 97 6.91 11.71 -0.54
C PHE A 97 5.69 11.98 0.36
N LEU A 98 5.60 13.16 0.97
CA LEU A 98 4.47 13.51 1.84
C LEU A 98 3.13 13.49 1.09
N LYS A 99 3.09 13.94 -0.17
CA LYS A 99 1.90 13.86 -1.01
C LYS A 99 1.50 12.41 -1.30
N ALA A 100 2.47 11.57 -1.67
CA ALA A 100 2.24 10.16 -1.93
C ALA A 100 1.79 9.43 -0.67
N GLN A 101 2.42 9.70 0.46
CA GLN A 101 2.06 9.15 1.76
C GLN A 101 0.65 9.53 2.19
N ALA A 102 0.26 10.79 2.02
CA ALA A 102 -1.09 11.25 2.36
C ALA A 102 -2.17 10.51 1.57
N ARG A 103 -1.94 10.26 0.27
CA ARG A 103 -2.85 9.46 -0.56
C ARG A 103 -2.92 8.01 -0.08
N ALA A 104 -1.77 7.37 0.12
CA ALA A 104 -1.72 5.98 0.58
C ALA A 104 -2.38 5.79 1.95
N GLN A 105 -2.20 6.72 2.87
CA GLN A 105 -2.89 6.72 4.17
C GLN A 105 -4.40 6.95 4.04
N SER A 106 -4.84 7.77 3.08
CA SER A 106 -6.27 7.95 2.81
C SER A 106 -6.92 6.67 2.29
N GLU A 107 -6.25 5.97 1.36
CA GLU A 107 -6.69 4.67 0.84
C GLU A 107 -6.72 3.60 1.94
N LEU A 108 -5.69 3.54 2.78
CA LEU A 108 -5.66 2.62 3.91
C LEU A 108 -6.83 2.85 4.86
N ARG A 109 -7.14 4.11 5.20
CA ARG A 109 -8.31 4.44 6.04
C ARG A 109 -9.62 4.02 5.39
N ALA A 110 -9.74 4.17 4.06
CA ALA A 110 -10.92 3.73 3.32
C ALA A 110 -11.10 2.21 3.38
N LEU A 111 -10.00 1.44 3.22
CA LEU A 111 -10.02 -0.02 3.34
C LEU A 111 -10.42 -0.48 4.76
N ILE A 112 -9.88 0.17 5.79
CA ILE A 112 -10.22 -0.13 7.19
C ILE A 112 -11.71 0.16 7.45
N LYS A 113 -12.22 1.28 6.96
CA LYS A 113 -13.63 1.65 7.07
C LYS A 113 -14.52 0.62 6.36
N GLN A 114 -14.14 0.21 5.14
CA GLN A 114 -14.86 -0.80 4.38
C GLN A 114 -14.89 -2.15 5.10
N TYR A 115 -13.78 -2.56 5.70
CA TYR A 115 -13.70 -3.77 6.51
C TYR A 115 -14.66 -3.70 7.70
N ASP A 116 -14.65 -2.59 8.42
CA ASP A 116 -15.52 -2.34 9.56
C ASP A 116 -17.01 -2.39 9.17
N GLU A 117 -17.38 -1.73 8.07
CA GLU A 117 -18.75 -1.73 7.54
C GLU A 117 -19.21 -3.13 7.11
N MET A 118 -18.36 -3.88 6.40
CA MET A 118 -18.67 -5.24 5.97
C MET A 118 -18.81 -6.19 7.15
N LEU A 119 -17.93 -6.07 8.15
CA LEU A 119 -17.99 -6.87 9.37
C LEU A 119 -19.29 -6.65 10.13
N HIS A 120 -19.68 -5.37 10.32
CA HIS A 120 -20.91 -5.05 11.06
C HIS A 120 -22.18 -5.44 10.31
N LYS A 121 -22.16 -5.37 8.98
CA LYS A 121 -23.29 -5.81 8.15
C LYS A 121 -23.55 -7.31 8.28
N ASN A 122 -22.51 -8.10 8.51
CA ASN A 122 -22.57 -9.56 8.58
C ASN A 122 -22.09 -10.08 9.95
N TRP A 123 -22.33 -9.33 11.01
CA TRP A 123 -21.79 -9.58 12.36
C TRP A 123 -22.03 -11.01 12.87
N ASP A 124 -23.22 -11.53 12.63
CA ASP A 124 -23.60 -12.88 13.10
C ASP A 124 -22.90 -13.99 12.31
N LEU A 125 -22.45 -13.70 11.10
CA LEU A 125 -21.71 -14.63 10.22
C LEU A 125 -20.21 -14.50 10.35
N SER A 126 -19.73 -13.43 10.99
CA SER A 126 -18.32 -13.11 11.13
C SER A 126 -17.66 -13.97 12.22
N THR A 127 -16.44 -14.41 11.97
CA THR A 127 -15.65 -15.16 12.95
C THR A 127 -15.18 -14.27 14.08
N GLU A 128 -14.89 -14.85 15.24
CA GLU A 128 -14.33 -14.10 16.38
C GLU A 128 -12.97 -13.46 16.03
N GLU A 129 -12.18 -14.14 15.20
CA GLU A 129 -10.91 -13.58 14.73
C GLU A 129 -11.10 -12.30 13.92
N GLN A 130 -12.07 -12.28 13.00
CA GLN A 130 -12.39 -11.10 12.19
C GLN A 130 -12.86 -9.92 13.05
N LYS A 131 -13.62 -10.17 14.09
CA LYS A 131 -14.08 -9.17 15.07
C LYS A 131 -12.89 -8.58 15.85
N VAL A 132 -12.01 -9.42 16.35
CA VAL A 132 -10.83 -8.99 17.12
C VAL A 132 -9.86 -8.15 16.27
N ARG A 133 -9.73 -8.42 14.98
CA ARG A 133 -8.90 -7.62 14.07
C ARG A 133 -9.29 -6.15 14.08
N ILE A 134 -10.58 -5.84 13.94
CA ILE A 134 -11.06 -4.45 13.91
C ILE A 134 -10.97 -3.78 15.28
N GLU A 135 -11.21 -4.50 16.37
CA GLU A 135 -11.03 -3.99 17.71
C GLU A 135 -9.59 -3.62 18.00
N SER A 136 -8.63 -4.44 17.55
CA SER A 136 -7.19 -4.14 17.65
C SER A 136 -6.81 -2.87 16.92
N ILE A 137 -7.34 -2.63 15.72
CA ILE A 137 -7.11 -1.39 14.98
C ILE A 137 -7.69 -0.19 15.72
N ARG A 138 -8.93 -0.29 16.19
CA ARG A 138 -9.59 0.78 16.95
C ARG A 138 -8.85 1.13 18.23
N ALA A 139 -8.36 0.12 18.96
CA ALA A 139 -7.57 0.35 20.15
C ALA A 139 -6.28 1.12 19.86
N LYS A 140 -5.56 0.76 18.79
CA LYS A 140 -4.35 1.47 18.36
C LYS A 140 -4.61 2.92 17.98
N VAL A 141 -5.68 3.16 17.20
CA VAL A 141 -6.06 4.52 16.77
C VAL A 141 -6.51 5.38 17.96
N ASN A 142 -7.19 4.79 18.95
CA ASN A 142 -7.64 5.54 20.12
C ASN A 142 -6.51 5.85 21.11
N THR A 143 -5.48 5.01 21.19
CA THR A 143 -4.31 5.27 22.04
C THR A 143 -3.43 6.41 21.52
N GLU A 144 -3.48 6.70 20.20
CA GLU A 144 -2.75 7.84 19.63
C GLU A 144 -3.47 9.19 19.86
N LYS A 145 -4.67 9.16 20.44
CA LYS A 145 -5.52 10.35 20.49
C LYS A 145 -5.27 11.30 21.65
N GLU A 146 -4.56 10.95 22.71
CA GLU A 146 -4.54 11.86 23.86
C GLU A 146 -3.24 11.79 24.69
N GLU A 147 -2.20 12.43 24.20
CA GLU A 147 -1.42 13.30 25.11
C GLU A 147 -1.60 14.74 24.61
N PRO A 148 -2.31 15.60 25.35
CA PRO A 148 -2.37 17.01 25.00
C PRO A 148 -0.95 17.57 25.02
N ILE A 149 -0.49 18.08 23.86
CA ILE A 149 0.80 18.77 23.77
C ILE A 149 0.67 20.03 24.64
N ASN A 150 1.19 19.98 25.84
CA ASN A 150 1.31 21.14 26.71
C ASN A 150 2.42 22.06 26.18
N ILE A 151 2.03 23.01 25.36
CA ILE A 151 2.95 24.06 24.88
C ILE A 151 3.05 25.13 25.97
N THR A 152 4.15 25.12 26.72
CA THR A 152 4.44 26.18 27.68
C THR A 152 5.29 27.24 26.98
N PHE A 153 4.72 28.42 26.77
CA PHE A 153 5.45 29.57 26.27
C PHE A 153 6.30 30.19 27.38
N VAL A 154 7.63 30.01 27.29
CA VAL A 154 8.58 30.66 28.22
C VAL A 154 9.03 31.99 27.59
N LYS A 155 8.91 33.08 28.35
CA LYS A 155 9.40 34.41 27.88
C LYS A 155 10.90 34.33 27.67
N ALA A 156 11.37 35.01 26.60
CA ALA A 156 12.78 35.01 26.20
C ALA A 156 13.76 35.51 27.34
N SER A 157 13.23 36.26 28.29
CA SER A 157 13.97 36.76 29.46
C SER A 157 14.24 35.70 30.55
N GLU A 158 13.66 34.51 30.46
CA GLU A 158 13.81 33.42 31.46
C GLU A 158 14.72 32.29 30.97
N ARG A 159 15.36 32.44 29.82
CA ARG A 159 16.41 31.51 29.37
C ARG A 159 17.73 31.89 30.03
N LYS A 160 18.11 31.12 31.05
CA LYS A 160 19.47 31.09 31.59
C LYS A 160 20.36 30.16 30.80
#